data_672a5bed3adfe5ea63be1e7bf2a2190b
#
_entry.id   672a5bed3adfe5ea63be1e7bf2a2190b
#
_cell.length_a   1.000
_cell.length_b   1.000
_cell.length_c   1.000
_cell.angle_alpha   90.00
_cell.angle_beta   90.00
_cell.angle_gamma   90.00
#
_symmetry.space_group_name_H-M   'P 1'
#
loop_
_entity.id
_entity.type
_entity.pdbx_description
1 polymer ?
#
loop_
_entity_poly.entity_id
_entity_poly.type
_entity_poly.pdbx_seq_one_letter_code
_entity_poly.pdbx_strand_id
1 'polypeptide(L)'
;MMSRKLFLTTLFSLLGLALLAPGSAVAETATTGSDDPRAIVEQAAQNILESLNSNRAAYTANPELLREVVRTDMLPLLDQEYTARLILGKSAREASAEQIAAFSEAMVAVLINRYSDGLLSFRSSDQMEVLPLKGNNTDKVTRVRTRIKLDNGGYAPVDYAFRKTPEGWKAFDVTVEGISYVITFRNQIGPRVEADGIDKVTADILSGTLVIKDEA
;
A
#
# COMPACT_ATOMS: atom_id res chain seq x y z
N MET A 1 12.69 -12.87 -63.61
CA MET A 1 12.03 -13.86 -64.42
C MET A 1 10.76 -14.24 -63.69
N MET A 2 9.65 -13.59 -64.03
CA MET A 2 8.50 -14.20 -64.70
C MET A 2 7.94 -15.39 -63.93
N SER A 3 6.69 -15.56 -63.67
CA SER A 3 5.43 -15.05 -64.24
C SER A 3 4.28 -15.77 -63.54
N ARG A 4 3.20 -15.04 -63.15
CA ARG A 4 1.81 -15.24 -63.67
C ARG A 4 1.16 -16.58 -63.29
N LYS A 5 -0.06 -16.72 -62.91
CA LYS A 5 -1.40 -16.12 -63.03
C LYS A 5 -2.34 -17.07 -62.28
N LEU A 6 -3.30 -16.64 -61.54
CA LEU A 6 -4.72 -16.36 -61.81
C LEU A 6 -5.55 -17.59 -62.26
N PHE A 7 -6.66 -17.83 -61.52
CA PHE A 7 -8.03 -18.21 -61.97
C PHE A 7 -8.78 -18.79 -60.78
N LEU A 8 -9.69 -18.19 -60.17
CA LEU A 8 -11.08 -17.75 -60.43
C LEU A 8 -12.07 -18.91 -60.54
N THR A 9 -13.14 -18.72 -59.83
CA THR A 9 -14.55 -19.10 -60.01
C THR A 9 -15.09 -20.22 -59.13
N THR A 10 -15.92 -19.80 -58.20
CA THR A 10 -17.40 -19.84 -58.08
C THR A 10 -18.03 -21.21 -57.84
N LEU A 11 -18.85 -21.36 -56.78
CA LEU A 11 -20.31 -21.33 -56.79
C LEU A 11 -20.92 -21.88 -55.49
N PHE A 12 -21.70 -21.05 -54.79
CA PHE A 12 -23.05 -21.27 -54.26
C PHE A 12 -23.37 -22.55 -53.46
N SER A 13 -23.77 -22.44 -52.24
CA SER A 13 -25.16 -22.47 -51.69
C SER A 13 -25.15 -22.67 -50.19
N LEU A 14 -25.68 -21.76 -49.49
CA LEU A 14 -26.96 -21.65 -48.75
C LEU A 14 -27.11 -22.45 -47.47
N LEU A 15 -27.45 -21.68 -46.44
CA LEU A 15 -28.31 -21.95 -45.28
C LEU A 15 -27.66 -22.54 -44.04
N GLY A 16 -27.64 -21.71 -43.03
CA GLY A 16 -27.36 -22.10 -41.63
C GLY A 16 -27.15 -20.91 -40.74
N LEU A 17 -28.22 -20.14 -40.53
CA LEU A 17 -28.28 -19.04 -39.57
C LEU A 17 -28.17 -19.61 -38.15
N ALA A 18 -27.03 -19.39 -37.47
CA ALA A 18 -26.92 -19.47 -36.05
C ALA A 18 -26.09 -18.27 -35.56
N LEU A 19 -26.79 -17.23 -35.15
CA LEU A 19 -26.22 -16.13 -34.38
C LEU A 19 -25.69 -16.68 -33.04
N LEU A 20 -24.41 -16.98 -32.98
CA LEU A 20 -23.67 -17.00 -31.72
C LEU A 20 -22.92 -15.67 -31.63
N ALA A 21 -23.50 -14.74 -30.89
CA ALA A 21 -22.76 -13.58 -30.41
C ALA A 21 -21.57 -14.08 -29.59
N PRO A 22 -20.33 -13.64 -29.88
CA PRO A 22 -19.27 -13.80 -28.92
C PRO A 22 -19.60 -12.88 -27.71
N GLY A 23 -20.10 -13.45 -26.63
CA GLY A 23 -20.12 -12.80 -25.37
C GLY A 23 -18.67 -12.44 -25.04
N SER A 24 -18.32 -11.17 -25.18
CA SER A 24 -17.12 -10.63 -24.55
C SER A 24 -17.26 -10.83 -23.06
N ALA A 25 -16.71 -11.92 -22.56
CA ALA A 25 -16.42 -12.05 -21.16
C ALA A 25 -15.42 -10.94 -20.86
N VAL A 26 -15.92 -9.81 -20.41
CA VAL A 26 -15.12 -8.85 -19.67
C VAL A 26 -14.65 -9.66 -18.45
N ALA A 27 -13.41 -10.07 -18.48
CA ALA A 27 -12.75 -10.56 -17.28
C ALA A 27 -12.72 -9.35 -16.34
N GLU A 28 -13.74 -9.27 -15.51
CA GLU A 28 -13.73 -8.48 -14.31
C GLU A 28 -12.57 -9.04 -13.50
N THR A 29 -11.42 -8.36 -13.58
CA THR A 29 -10.33 -8.57 -12.62
C THR A 29 -10.89 -8.11 -11.29
N ALA A 30 -11.66 -9.01 -10.67
CA ALA A 30 -11.97 -8.92 -9.26
C ALA A 30 -10.61 -8.91 -8.56
N THR A 31 -10.19 -7.74 -8.13
CA THR A 31 -9.22 -7.59 -7.07
C THR A 31 -9.89 -8.22 -5.84
N THR A 32 -9.79 -9.55 -5.74
CA THR A 32 -10.20 -10.30 -4.56
C THR A 32 -9.22 -9.89 -3.45
N GLY A 33 -9.55 -8.77 -2.79
CA GLY A 33 -8.92 -8.45 -1.54
C GLY A 33 -9.11 -9.66 -0.63
N SER A 34 -8.02 -10.28 -0.21
CA SER A 34 -8.08 -11.41 0.69
C SER A 34 -8.90 -11.02 1.92
N ASP A 35 -9.85 -11.86 2.32
CA ASP A 35 -10.62 -11.67 3.55
C ASP A 35 -9.78 -12.01 4.81
N ASP A 36 -8.53 -12.42 4.63
CA ASP A 36 -7.57 -12.68 5.69
C ASP A 36 -6.46 -11.60 5.71
N PRO A 37 -6.38 -10.77 6.75
CA PRO A 37 -5.32 -9.77 6.90
C PRO A 37 -3.90 -10.33 6.88
N ARG A 38 -3.70 -11.59 7.31
CA ARG A 38 -2.40 -12.25 7.22
C ARG A 38 -2.00 -12.46 5.77
N ALA A 39 -2.92 -12.99 4.97
CA ALA A 39 -2.66 -13.20 3.55
C ALA A 39 -2.38 -11.88 2.81
N ILE A 40 -3.00 -10.77 3.23
CA ILE A 40 -2.69 -9.44 2.69
C ILE A 40 -1.23 -9.07 2.97
N VAL A 41 -0.76 -9.26 4.20
CA VAL A 41 0.64 -8.96 4.58
C VAL A 41 1.62 -9.88 3.85
N GLU A 42 1.32 -11.18 3.78
CA GLU A 42 2.15 -12.17 3.08
C GLU A 42 2.26 -11.84 1.59
N GLN A 43 1.14 -11.53 0.94
CA GLN A 43 1.12 -11.19 -0.48
C GLN A 43 1.84 -9.86 -0.76
N ALA A 44 1.63 -8.84 0.07
CA ALA A 44 2.33 -7.56 -0.07
C ALA A 44 3.86 -7.75 0.05
N ALA A 45 4.32 -8.56 0.99
CA ALA A 45 5.73 -8.86 1.15
C ALA A 45 6.30 -9.64 -0.04
N GLN A 46 5.56 -10.59 -0.59
CA GLN A 46 5.97 -11.33 -1.79
C GLN A 46 6.07 -10.42 -3.00
N ASN A 47 5.06 -9.59 -3.24
CA ASN A 47 5.01 -8.67 -4.38
C ASN A 47 6.19 -7.67 -4.34
N ILE A 48 6.43 -7.06 -3.18
CA ILE A 48 7.55 -6.11 -3.05
C ILE A 48 8.91 -6.81 -3.23
N LEU A 49 9.07 -8.01 -2.69
CA LEU A 49 10.31 -8.78 -2.84
C LEU A 49 10.56 -9.17 -4.31
N GLU A 50 9.55 -9.60 -5.04
CA GLU A 50 9.64 -9.91 -6.46
C GLU A 50 10.02 -8.67 -7.27
N SER A 51 9.38 -7.54 -7.00
CA SER A 51 9.71 -6.25 -7.62
C SER A 51 11.15 -5.82 -7.33
N LEU A 52 11.60 -5.95 -6.07
CA LEU A 52 12.98 -5.67 -5.66
C LEU A 52 14.00 -6.58 -6.36
N ASN A 53 13.73 -7.87 -6.44
CA ASN A 53 14.65 -8.83 -7.07
C ASN A 53 14.79 -8.58 -8.57
N SER A 54 13.69 -8.20 -9.23
CA SER A 54 13.66 -7.93 -10.67
C SER A 54 14.29 -6.59 -11.05
N ASN A 55 14.23 -5.57 -10.16
CA ASN A 55 14.53 -4.19 -10.52
C ASN A 55 15.53 -3.50 -9.57
N ARG A 56 16.21 -4.23 -8.70
CA ARG A 56 17.07 -3.66 -7.65
C ARG A 56 18.10 -2.65 -8.15
N ALA A 57 18.77 -2.95 -9.26
CA ALA A 57 19.74 -2.05 -9.85
C ALA A 57 19.10 -0.73 -10.31
N ALA A 58 17.89 -0.81 -10.92
CA ALA A 58 17.15 0.37 -11.34
C ALA A 58 16.69 1.20 -10.14
N TYR A 59 16.18 0.57 -9.08
CA TYR A 59 15.76 1.26 -7.85
C TYR A 59 16.92 1.90 -7.09
N THR A 60 18.09 1.25 -7.11
CA THR A 60 19.32 1.84 -6.52
C THR A 60 19.79 3.06 -7.32
N ALA A 61 19.71 3.00 -8.64
CA ALA A 61 20.10 4.11 -9.51
C ALA A 61 19.08 5.27 -9.51
N ASN A 62 17.80 4.95 -9.36
CA ASN A 62 16.70 5.92 -9.31
C ASN A 62 15.67 5.50 -8.23
N PRO A 63 15.82 6.00 -6.98
CA PRO A 63 14.92 5.66 -5.88
C PRO A 63 13.45 6.04 -6.12
N GLU A 64 13.17 7.01 -7.01
CA GLU A 64 11.79 7.40 -7.31
C GLU A 64 10.97 6.27 -7.94
N LEU A 65 11.62 5.37 -8.68
CA LEU A 65 10.97 4.17 -9.22
C LEU A 65 10.45 3.24 -8.10
N LEU A 66 11.22 3.10 -7.02
CA LEU A 66 10.77 2.32 -5.86
C LEU A 66 9.64 3.03 -5.10
N ARG A 67 9.72 4.36 -4.96
CA ARG A 67 8.64 5.15 -4.33
C ARG A 67 7.34 5.01 -5.10
N GLU A 68 7.41 4.94 -6.43
CA GLU A 68 6.22 4.71 -7.26
C GLU A 68 5.62 3.31 -7.01
N VAL A 69 6.42 2.26 -6.91
CA VAL A 69 5.95 0.92 -6.53
C VAL A 69 5.27 0.94 -5.15
N VAL A 70 5.83 1.66 -4.18
CA VAL A 70 5.18 1.81 -2.87
C VAL A 70 3.83 2.53 -2.99
N ARG A 71 3.73 3.57 -3.83
CA ARG A 71 2.46 4.29 -4.06
C ARG A 71 1.40 3.40 -4.71
N THR A 72 1.78 2.62 -5.71
CA THR A 72 0.84 1.82 -6.49
C THR A 72 0.44 0.52 -5.79
N ASP A 73 1.36 -0.15 -5.12
CA ASP A 73 1.15 -1.51 -4.64
C ASP A 73 0.91 -1.58 -3.12
N MET A 74 1.49 -0.67 -2.33
CA MET A 74 1.39 -0.71 -0.88
C MET A 74 0.36 0.27 -0.31
N LEU A 75 0.29 1.50 -0.83
CA LEU A 75 -0.67 2.49 -0.32
C LEU A 75 -2.14 2.07 -0.40
N PRO A 76 -2.61 1.34 -1.44
CA PRO A 76 -3.98 0.87 -1.48
C PRO A 76 -4.34 -0.11 -0.34
N LEU A 77 -3.35 -0.69 0.32
CA LEU A 77 -3.55 -1.58 1.48
C LEU A 77 -3.76 -0.80 2.78
N LEU A 78 -3.53 0.52 2.78
CA LEU A 78 -3.66 1.38 3.95
C LEU A 78 -4.98 2.13 3.97
N ASP A 79 -5.55 2.29 5.15
CA ASP A 79 -6.64 3.23 5.41
C ASP A 79 -6.07 4.61 5.73
N GLN A 80 -5.67 5.31 4.68
CA GLN A 80 -4.91 6.56 4.78
C GLN A 80 -5.70 7.64 5.51
N GLU A 81 -6.99 7.81 5.17
CA GLU A 81 -7.85 8.82 5.80
C GLU A 81 -8.06 8.51 7.29
N TYR A 82 -8.36 7.26 7.62
CA TYR A 82 -8.55 6.85 9.02
C TYR A 82 -7.26 7.03 9.83
N THR A 83 -6.11 6.67 9.25
CA THR A 83 -4.78 6.91 9.86
C THR A 83 -4.55 8.40 10.11
N ALA A 84 -4.83 9.27 9.13
CA ALA A 84 -4.71 10.71 9.27
C ALA A 84 -5.60 11.25 10.41
N ARG A 85 -6.86 10.80 10.50
CA ARG A 85 -7.78 11.16 11.59
C ARG A 85 -7.26 10.71 12.96
N LEU A 86 -6.64 9.54 13.04
CA LEU A 86 -6.04 9.05 14.27
C LEU A 86 -4.84 9.90 14.70
N ILE A 87 -4.01 10.34 13.76
CA ILE A 87 -2.86 11.22 14.02
C ILE A 87 -3.33 12.61 14.47
N LEU A 88 -4.31 13.20 13.78
CA LEU A 88 -4.89 14.50 14.14
C LEU A 88 -5.65 14.48 15.47
N GLY A 89 -6.11 13.31 15.92
CA GLY A 89 -6.79 13.13 17.19
C GLY A 89 -8.07 13.96 17.31
N LYS A 90 -8.15 14.83 18.33
CA LYS A 90 -9.34 15.68 18.54
C LYS A 90 -9.54 16.72 17.43
N SER A 91 -8.46 17.22 16.84
CA SER A 91 -8.53 18.22 15.76
C SER A 91 -9.21 17.65 14.49
N ALA A 92 -9.21 16.33 14.30
CA ALA A 92 -9.92 15.69 13.18
C ALA A 92 -11.45 15.87 13.21
N ARG A 93 -12.03 16.25 14.36
CA ARG A 93 -13.49 16.47 14.50
C ARG A 93 -13.93 17.80 13.92
N GLU A 94 -13.04 18.78 13.89
CA GLU A 94 -13.29 20.14 13.42
C GLU A 94 -12.73 20.36 12.01
N ALA A 95 -11.89 19.44 11.53
CA ALA A 95 -11.27 19.52 10.22
C ALA A 95 -12.27 19.17 9.10
N SER A 96 -12.19 19.91 7.99
CA SER A 96 -12.93 19.56 6.77
C SER A 96 -12.39 18.29 6.12
N ALA A 97 -13.16 17.71 5.20
CA ALA A 97 -12.72 16.53 4.45
C ALA A 97 -11.47 16.85 3.60
N GLU A 98 -11.41 18.03 3.02
CA GLU A 98 -10.29 18.52 2.21
C GLU A 98 -9.02 18.69 3.05
N GLN A 99 -9.15 19.21 4.28
CA GLN A 99 -8.02 19.35 5.20
C GLN A 99 -7.47 17.98 5.62
N ILE A 100 -8.36 17.01 5.89
CA ILE A 100 -7.93 15.65 6.24
C ILE A 100 -7.24 14.97 5.05
N ALA A 101 -7.77 15.13 3.83
CA ALA A 101 -7.18 14.59 2.62
C ALA A 101 -5.77 15.18 2.38
N ALA A 102 -5.64 16.51 2.42
CA ALA A 102 -4.36 17.19 2.23
C ALA A 102 -3.32 16.79 3.30
N PHE A 103 -3.75 16.68 4.57
CA PHE A 103 -2.89 16.20 5.65
C PHE A 103 -2.47 14.73 5.44
N SER A 104 -3.40 13.88 5.00
CA SER A 104 -3.13 12.48 4.68
C SER A 104 -2.08 12.35 3.57
N GLU A 105 -2.23 13.10 2.48
CA GLU A 105 -1.26 13.14 1.38
C GLU A 105 0.12 13.61 1.84
N ALA A 106 0.19 14.64 2.67
CA ALA A 106 1.44 15.13 3.23
C ALA A 106 2.15 14.05 4.07
N MET A 107 1.41 13.34 4.93
CA MET A 107 1.94 12.25 5.75
C MET A 107 2.42 11.09 4.89
N VAL A 108 1.67 10.69 3.86
CA VAL A 108 2.05 9.66 2.90
C VAL A 108 3.34 10.02 2.20
N ALA A 109 3.47 11.26 1.70
CA ALA A 109 4.68 11.72 1.03
C ALA A 109 5.91 11.62 1.93
N VAL A 110 5.79 12.05 3.21
CA VAL A 110 6.88 11.93 4.18
C VAL A 110 7.26 10.48 4.44
N LEU A 111 6.28 9.60 4.64
CA LEU A 111 6.52 8.18 4.93
C LEU A 111 7.20 7.48 3.74
N ILE A 112 6.72 7.72 2.52
CA ILE A 112 7.33 7.15 1.31
C ILE A 112 8.77 7.64 1.16
N ASN A 113 9.00 8.94 1.24
CA ASN A 113 10.34 9.52 1.07
C ASN A 113 11.33 9.02 2.13
N ARG A 114 10.84 8.76 3.34
CA ARG A 114 11.70 8.37 4.46
C ARG A 114 12.02 6.89 4.51
N TYR A 115 11.04 6.03 4.19
CA TYR A 115 11.16 4.59 4.47
C TYR A 115 11.33 3.71 3.23
N SER A 116 11.04 4.21 2.01
CA SER A 116 11.13 3.38 0.81
C SER A 116 12.52 2.82 0.57
N ASP A 117 13.57 3.59 0.83
CA ASP A 117 14.95 3.15 0.61
C ASP A 117 15.32 1.97 1.52
N GLY A 118 14.72 1.87 2.71
CA GLY A 118 14.89 0.75 3.62
C GLY A 118 14.43 -0.59 3.03
N LEU A 119 13.48 -0.57 2.10
CA LEU A 119 13.03 -1.77 1.41
C LEU A 119 14.14 -2.44 0.60
N LEU A 120 15.15 -1.70 0.15
CA LEU A 120 16.30 -2.24 -0.55
C LEU A 120 17.14 -3.21 0.29
N SER A 121 16.97 -3.24 1.61
CA SER A 121 17.61 -4.22 2.49
C SER A 121 16.97 -5.62 2.42
N PHE A 122 15.72 -5.73 1.96
CA PHE A 122 15.05 -7.01 1.76
C PHE A 122 15.69 -7.81 0.62
N ARG A 123 16.06 -9.08 0.89
CA ARG A 123 16.74 -9.97 -0.06
C ARG A 123 15.98 -11.25 -0.35
N SER A 124 15.23 -11.76 0.62
CA SER A 124 14.56 -13.05 0.55
C SER A 124 13.29 -13.07 1.41
N SER A 125 12.39 -13.98 1.09
CA SER A 125 11.11 -14.14 1.80
C SER A 125 11.27 -14.63 3.25
N ASP A 126 12.37 -15.31 3.57
CA ASP A 126 12.66 -15.77 4.93
C ASP A 126 13.11 -14.66 5.90
N GLN A 127 13.30 -13.43 5.38
CA GLN A 127 13.56 -12.28 6.24
C GLN A 127 12.30 -11.79 6.97
N MET A 128 11.08 -12.12 6.51
CA MET A 128 9.85 -11.78 7.21
C MET A 128 9.05 -13.05 7.51
N GLU A 129 8.65 -13.21 8.76
CA GLU A 129 7.77 -14.28 9.21
C GLU A 129 6.45 -13.70 9.70
N VAL A 130 5.33 -14.17 9.15
CA VAL A 130 3.99 -13.81 9.61
C VAL A 130 3.56 -14.80 10.69
N LEU A 131 3.30 -14.30 11.89
CA LEU A 131 2.98 -15.12 13.05
C LEU A 131 1.48 -15.45 13.10
N PRO A 132 1.08 -16.55 13.77
CA PRO A 132 -0.32 -16.87 14.00
C PRO A 132 -1.06 -15.73 14.72
N LEU A 133 -2.32 -15.51 14.35
CA LEU A 133 -3.16 -14.51 15.04
C LEU A 133 -3.32 -14.93 16.51
N LYS A 134 -3.12 -13.98 17.41
CA LYS A 134 -3.31 -14.13 18.86
C LYS A 134 -3.91 -12.86 19.44
N GLY A 135 -4.63 -13.00 20.57
CA GLY A 135 -5.17 -11.86 21.30
C GLY A 135 -6.58 -11.47 20.86
N ASN A 136 -6.95 -10.22 21.08
CA ASN A 136 -8.31 -9.70 20.91
C ASN A 136 -8.60 -9.33 19.45
N ASN A 137 -8.48 -10.30 18.53
CA ASN A 137 -8.89 -10.10 17.14
C ASN A 137 -10.40 -10.24 17.02
N THR A 138 -11.01 -9.34 16.27
CA THR A 138 -12.45 -9.34 15.97
C THR A 138 -12.67 -9.36 14.45
N ASP A 139 -13.91 -9.51 14.05
CA ASP A 139 -14.35 -9.39 12.65
C ASP A 139 -14.26 -7.95 12.09
N LYS A 140 -13.94 -6.96 12.94
CA LYS A 140 -13.83 -5.54 12.58
C LYS A 140 -12.42 -4.99 12.68
N VAL A 141 -11.64 -5.47 13.65
CA VAL A 141 -10.28 -5.01 13.92
C VAL A 141 -9.42 -6.22 14.28
N THR A 142 -8.25 -6.31 13.67
CA THR A 142 -7.29 -7.37 13.95
C THR A 142 -5.86 -6.84 13.91
N ARG A 143 -4.95 -7.61 14.51
CA ARG A 143 -3.51 -7.31 14.48
C ARG A 143 -2.77 -8.49 13.88
N VAL A 144 -2.11 -8.25 12.75
CA VAL A 144 -1.16 -9.18 12.15
C VAL A 144 0.21 -8.89 12.72
N ARG A 145 0.80 -9.90 13.34
CA ARG A 145 2.14 -9.80 13.91
C ARG A 145 3.13 -10.44 12.96
N THR A 146 4.23 -9.76 12.76
CA THR A 146 5.37 -10.28 12.00
C THR A 146 6.65 -10.11 12.78
N ARG A 147 7.70 -10.75 12.32
CA ARG A 147 9.07 -10.48 12.77
C ARG A 147 9.99 -10.42 11.57
N ILE A 148 10.85 -9.42 11.58
CA ILE A 148 11.86 -9.19 10.55
C ILE A 148 13.19 -9.68 11.07
N LYS A 149 13.84 -10.58 10.32
CA LYS A 149 15.20 -11.07 10.63
C LYS A 149 16.21 -9.97 10.36
N LEU A 150 17.03 -9.68 11.34
CA LEU A 150 18.10 -8.70 11.26
C LEU A 150 19.43 -9.33 10.86
N ASP A 151 20.36 -8.54 10.31
CA ASP A 151 21.69 -9.00 9.88
C ASP A 151 22.53 -9.56 11.04
N ASN A 152 22.27 -9.14 12.27
CA ASN A 152 22.91 -9.65 13.48
C ASN A 152 22.34 -10.98 13.98
N GLY A 153 21.39 -11.58 13.25
CA GLY A 153 20.71 -12.83 13.61
C GLY A 153 19.55 -12.68 14.60
N GLY A 154 19.27 -11.47 15.08
CA GLY A 154 18.09 -11.15 15.90
C GLY A 154 16.83 -10.96 15.05
N TYR A 155 15.73 -10.58 15.72
CA TYR A 155 14.45 -10.29 15.08
C TYR A 155 13.88 -8.99 15.61
N ALA A 156 13.39 -8.13 14.70
CA ALA A 156 12.57 -6.98 15.04
C ALA A 156 11.09 -7.35 14.87
N PRO A 157 10.26 -7.24 15.92
CA PRO A 157 8.82 -7.41 15.80
C PRO A 157 8.21 -6.21 15.05
N VAL A 158 7.36 -6.52 14.07
CA VAL A 158 6.57 -5.52 13.33
C VAL A 158 5.13 -5.99 13.27
N ASP A 159 4.23 -5.20 13.86
CA ASP A 159 2.81 -5.50 13.94
C ASP A 159 2.03 -4.52 13.06
N TYR A 160 1.03 -5.02 12.36
CA TYR A 160 0.13 -4.24 11.52
C TYR A 160 -1.27 -4.30 12.11
N ALA A 161 -1.86 -3.15 12.45
CA ALA A 161 -3.24 -3.05 12.88
C ALA A 161 -4.15 -2.84 11.67
N PHE A 162 -5.13 -3.74 11.49
CA PHE A 162 -6.09 -3.72 10.41
C PHE A 162 -7.49 -3.42 10.92
N ARG A 163 -8.29 -2.74 10.09
CA ARG A 163 -9.74 -2.64 10.26
C ARG A 163 -10.47 -3.10 9.01
N LYS A 164 -11.68 -3.64 9.20
CA LYS A 164 -12.57 -4.00 8.09
C LYS A 164 -13.26 -2.75 7.58
N THR A 165 -13.14 -2.50 6.27
CA THR A 165 -13.83 -1.43 5.54
C THR A 165 -14.79 -2.04 4.51
N PRO A 166 -15.64 -1.28 3.84
CA PRO A 166 -16.46 -1.77 2.72
C PRO A 166 -15.62 -2.40 1.60
N GLU A 167 -14.39 -1.89 1.38
CA GLU A 167 -13.46 -2.36 0.35
C GLU A 167 -12.58 -3.54 0.83
N GLY A 168 -12.79 -4.06 2.04
CA GLY A 168 -12.01 -5.13 2.62
C GLY A 168 -11.17 -4.67 3.82
N TRP A 169 -10.19 -5.47 4.18
CA TRP A 169 -9.28 -5.15 5.28
C TRP A 169 -8.23 -4.12 4.84
N LYS A 170 -8.06 -3.06 5.65
CA LYS A 170 -7.06 -2.01 5.44
C LYS A 170 -6.22 -1.84 6.71
N ALA A 171 -4.91 -1.73 6.54
CA ALA A 171 -4.01 -1.41 7.65
C ALA A 171 -4.14 0.08 8.00
N PHE A 172 -4.11 0.41 9.30
CA PHE A 172 -4.20 1.79 9.76
C PHE A 172 -3.10 2.19 10.75
N ASP A 173 -2.33 1.23 11.25
CA ASP A 173 -1.16 1.49 12.09
C ASP A 173 -0.10 0.41 11.90
N VAL A 174 1.15 0.81 12.06
CA VAL A 174 2.30 -0.07 12.12
C VAL A 174 2.99 0.15 13.45
N THR A 175 3.28 -0.93 14.16
CA THR A 175 4.01 -0.93 15.43
C THR A 175 5.34 -1.64 15.23
N VAL A 176 6.45 -0.95 15.42
CA VAL A 176 7.81 -1.52 15.31
C VAL A 176 8.42 -1.56 16.69
N GLU A 177 8.88 -2.73 17.13
CA GLU A 177 9.47 -2.94 18.46
C GLU A 177 8.59 -2.41 19.63
N GLY A 178 7.27 -2.46 19.46
CA GLY A 178 6.30 -2.00 20.46
C GLY A 178 5.92 -0.51 20.33
N ILE A 179 6.53 0.24 19.43
CA ILE A 179 6.27 1.67 19.21
C ILE A 179 5.29 1.83 18.03
N SER A 180 4.07 2.36 18.30
CA SER A 180 3.07 2.68 17.27
C SER A 180 3.43 3.95 16.54
N TYR A 181 3.47 3.91 15.22
CA TYR A 181 3.74 5.09 14.40
C TYR A 181 2.61 6.11 14.46
N VAL A 182 1.36 5.67 14.52
CA VAL A 182 0.20 6.58 14.71
C VAL A 182 0.31 7.34 16.03
N ILE A 183 0.65 6.66 17.12
CA ILE A 183 0.80 7.32 18.44
C ILE A 183 1.99 8.28 18.43
N THR A 184 3.12 7.86 17.87
CA THR A 184 4.32 8.69 17.77
C THR A 184 4.05 9.96 16.98
N PHE A 185 3.42 9.84 15.80
CA PHE A 185 3.07 11.01 14.99
C PHE A 185 2.02 11.90 15.65
N ARG A 186 1.00 11.32 16.29
CA ARG A 186 0.02 12.09 17.05
C ARG A 186 0.68 12.93 18.14
N ASN A 187 1.63 12.36 18.87
CA ASN A 187 2.31 13.06 19.98
C ASN A 187 3.18 14.22 19.47
N GLN A 188 3.76 14.10 18.27
CA GLN A 188 4.59 15.14 17.66
C GLN A 188 3.77 16.21 16.94
N ILE A 189 2.75 15.79 16.20
CA ILE A 189 1.95 16.65 15.30
C ILE A 189 0.78 17.29 16.04
N GLY A 190 0.10 16.55 16.91
CA GLY A 190 -1.11 17.00 17.60
C GLY A 190 -0.96 18.37 18.27
N PRO A 191 0.07 18.60 19.14
CA PRO A 191 0.30 19.91 19.76
C PRO A 191 0.55 21.04 18.75
N ARG A 192 1.15 20.72 17.61
CA ARG A 192 1.39 21.70 16.54
C ARG A 192 0.10 22.08 15.82
N VAL A 193 -0.76 21.10 15.52
CA VAL A 193 -2.08 21.34 14.91
C VAL A 193 -2.96 22.18 15.83
N GLU A 194 -2.90 21.92 17.16
CA GLU A 194 -3.65 22.72 18.13
C GLU A 194 -3.17 24.18 18.24
N ALA A 195 -1.87 24.41 18.06
CA ALA A 195 -1.27 25.75 18.15
C ALA A 195 -1.39 26.54 16.83
N ASP A 196 -1.10 25.90 15.72
CA ASP A 196 -0.84 26.55 14.42
C ASP A 196 -1.95 26.30 13.38
N GLY A 197 -2.86 25.35 13.64
CA GLY A 197 -3.89 24.89 12.72
C GLY A 197 -3.40 23.83 11.73
N ILE A 198 -4.36 23.05 11.20
CA ILE A 198 -4.07 21.90 10.33
C ILE A 198 -3.40 22.32 9.00
N ASP A 199 -3.87 23.41 8.38
CA ASP A 199 -3.36 23.84 7.06
C ASP A 199 -1.89 24.25 7.13
N LYS A 200 -1.52 25.00 8.19
CA LYS A 200 -0.14 25.40 8.39
C LYS A 200 0.75 24.20 8.66
N VAL A 201 0.33 23.29 9.54
CA VAL A 201 1.11 22.08 9.85
C VAL A 201 1.26 21.20 8.63
N THR A 202 0.23 21.05 7.81
CA THR A 202 0.28 20.33 6.53
C THR A 202 1.31 20.95 5.58
N ALA A 203 1.30 22.27 5.43
CA ALA A 203 2.29 22.98 4.62
C ALA A 203 3.72 22.84 5.16
N ASP A 204 3.91 22.91 6.48
CA ASP A 204 5.21 22.74 7.13
C ASP A 204 5.76 21.30 6.95
N ILE A 205 4.89 20.29 6.94
CA ILE A 205 5.24 18.91 6.64
C ILE A 205 5.72 18.78 5.17
N LEU A 206 4.95 19.30 4.22
CA LEU A 206 5.26 19.23 2.79
C LEU A 206 6.54 19.97 2.43
N SER A 207 6.79 21.10 3.06
CA SER A 207 8.01 21.90 2.85
C SER A 207 9.24 21.34 3.57
N GLY A 208 9.07 20.34 4.45
CA GLY A 208 10.14 19.81 5.31
C GLY A 208 10.55 20.74 6.45
N THR A 209 9.80 21.83 6.68
CA THR A 209 10.01 22.74 7.83
C THR A 209 9.70 22.04 9.16
N LEU A 210 8.66 21.18 9.16
CA LEU A 210 8.35 20.29 10.28
C LEU A 210 8.97 18.92 10.02
N VAL A 211 10.05 18.62 10.74
CA VAL A 211 10.69 17.30 10.69
C VAL A 211 10.02 16.38 11.71
N ILE A 212 9.39 15.32 11.22
CA ILE A 212 8.81 14.26 12.05
C ILE A 212 9.93 13.28 12.43
N LYS A 213 10.04 12.90 13.69
CA LYS A 213 11.08 11.99 14.19
C LYS A 213 10.51 10.59 14.42
N ASP A 214 11.38 9.57 14.36
CA ASP A 214 11.00 8.17 14.64
C ASP A 214 11.01 7.83 16.15
N GLU A 215 11.54 8.74 16.94
CA GLU A 215 11.66 8.54 18.39
C GLU A 215 10.34 8.89 19.10
N ALA A 216 9.94 8.01 20.02
CA ALA A 216 8.82 8.22 20.93
C ALA A 216 9.21 9.15 22.08
#